data_6ccbfbfabb82802b4fea2678af190540
#
_entry.id   6ccbfbfabb82802b4fea2678af190540
#
_cell.length_a   1.000
_cell.length_b   1.000
_cell.length_c   1.000
_cell.angle_alpha   90.00
_cell.angle_beta   90.00
_cell.angle_gamma   90.00
#
_symmetry.space_group_name_H-M   'P 1'
#
loop_
_entity.id
_entity.type
_entity.pdbx_description
1 polymer ?
#
loop_
_entity_poly.entity_id
_entity_poly.type
_entity_poly.pdbx_seq_one_letter_code
_entity_poly.pdbx_strand_id
1 'polypeptide(L)'
;KFKTLNNEKINVIFVCHRPAVWESLHSVYDVLNQDEDFNVSIVAIPNKKELPDLGLNHEEYESEGAEEFWKEYGCINGYDYEKREWFDLKKLNPDYVFFQQPYNITRCEEYKSWNVAQYAKICYVPYAYDFIGNGVLEETTPKDFMCDISFYFTQNNIDDHMVRDILKKYLIDDVKTVVTGFPRYDN
;
A
#
# COMPACT_ATOMS: atom_id res chain seq x y z
N LYS A 1 -20.39 -2.30 1.28
CA LYS A 1 -21.87 -2.16 1.34
C LYS A 1 -22.54 -3.04 2.37
N PHE A 2 -22.06 -4.26 2.66
CA PHE A 2 -22.72 -5.14 3.65
C PHE A 2 -22.42 -4.76 5.11
N LYS A 3 -21.22 -4.25 5.42
CA LYS A 3 -20.88 -3.82 6.79
C LYS A 3 -21.68 -2.59 7.21
N THR A 4 -21.79 -1.59 6.32
CA THR A 4 -22.59 -0.38 6.60
C THR A 4 -24.08 -0.67 6.76
N LEU A 5 -24.61 -1.71 6.13
CA LEU A 5 -25.99 -2.16 6.35
C LEU A 5 -26.23 -2.72 7.77
N ASN A 6 -25.17 -3.18 8.44
CA ASN A 6 -25.21 -3.72 9.81
C ASN A 6 -24.65 -2.72 10.84
N ASN A 7 -24.45 -1.44 10.50
CA ASN A 7 -23.76 -0.44 11.33
C ASN A 7 -22.30 -0.82 11.68
N GLU A 8 -21.67 -1.70 10.92
CA GLU A 8 -20.25 -2.00 11.08
C GLU A 8 -19.41 -1.10 10.16
N LYS A 9 -18.38 -0.47 10.73
CA LYS A 9 -17.44 0.37 9.95
C LYS A 9 -16.54 -0.49 9.08
N ILE A 10 -16.13 0.07 7.94
CA ILE A 10 -15.15 -0.51 7.05
C ILE A 10 -13.75 -0.18 7.57
N ASN A 11 -12.94 -1.19 7.86
CA ASN A 11 -11.58 -0.99 8.36
C ASN A 11 -10.60 -0.82 7.19
N VAL A 12 -9.96 0.34 7.15
CA VAL A 12 -8.98 0.70 6.12
C VAL A 12 -7.62 0.94 6.77
N ILE A 13 -6.59 0.28 6.26
CA ILE A 13 -5.23 0.42 6.78
C ILE A 13 -4.33 1.00 5.69
N PHE A 14 -3.57 2.02 6.06
CA PHE A 14 -2.46 2.56 5.27
C PHE A 14 -1.15 2.02 5.83
N VAL A 15 -0.45 1.19 5.07
CA VAL A 15 0.88 0.69 5.42
C VAL A 15 1.91 1.63 4.81
N CYS A 16 2.58 2.39 5.65
CA CYS A 16 3.42 3.51 5.28
C CYS A 16 4.85 3.36 5.79
N HIS A 17 5.85 3.64 4.95
CA HIS A 17 7.26 3.53 5.30
C HIS A 17 8.12 4.72 4.83
N ARG A 18 7.64 5.51 3.84
CA ARG A 18 8.39 6.65 3.30
C ARG A 18 7.57 7.94 3.35
N PRO A 19 7.90 8.88 4.25
CA PRO A 19 7.23 10.19 4.30
C PRO A 19 7.21 10.93 2.96
N ALA A 20 8.30 10.86 2.20
CA ALA A 20 8.44 11.57 0.92
C ALA A 20 7.40 11.21 -0.16
N VAL A 21 6.71 10.08 -0.03
CA VAL A 21 5.66 9.66 -0.97
C VAL A 21 4.25 9.71 -0.37
N TRP A 22 4.09 10.30 0.83
CA TRP A 22 2.79 10.39 1.51
C TRP A 22 1.75 11.18 0.72
N GLU A 23 2.17 12.20 -0.02
CA GLU A 23 1.28 13.03 -0.85
C GLU A 23 0.43 12.22 -1.85
N SER A 24 0.88 11.02 -2.23
CA SER A 24 0.10 10.13 -3.11
C SER A 24 -1.11 9.48 -2.42
N LEU A 25 -1.15 9.47 -1.09
CA LEU A 25 -2.21 8.85 -0.29
C LEU A 25 -2.89 9.83 0.67
N HIS A 26 -2.33 11.03 0.88
CA HIS A 26 -2.80 11.98 1.88
C HIS A 26 -4.27 12.36 1.70
N SER A 27 -4.66 12.82 0.50
CA SER A 27 -6.05 13.20 0.24
C SER A 27 -7.02 12.01 0.36
N VAL A 28 -6.58 10.81 -0.01
CA VAL A 28 -7.37 9.58 0.15
C VAL A 28 -7.58 9.27 1.64
N TYR A 29 -6.52 9.40 2.44
CA TYR A 29 -6.60 9.23 3.89
C TYR A 29 -7.57 10.24 4.51
N ASP A 30 -7.45 11.53 4.17
CA ASP A 30 -8.27 12.60 4.73
C ASP A 30 -9.75 12.38 4.47
N VAL A 31 -10.11 12.03 3.24
CA VAL A 31 -11.51 11.76 2.87
C VAL A 31 -12.07 10.56 3.63
N LEU A 32 -11.31 9.47 3.71
CA LEU A 32 -11.75 8.26 4.42
C LEU A 32 -11.81 8.47 5.95
N ASN A 33 -10.86 9.24 6.50
CA ASN A 33 -10.80 9.50 7.94
C ASN A 33 -11.90 10.45 8.44
N GLN A 34 -12.46 11.28 7.55
CA GLN A 34 -13.59 12.17 7.86
C GLN A 34 -14.96 11.50 7.69
N ASP A 35 -15.02 10.36 7.04
CA ASP A 35 -16.26 9.64 6.76
C ASP A 35 -16.57 8.64 7.87
N GLU A 36 -17.77 8.77 8.46
CA GLU A 36 -18.23 7.95 9.61
C GLU A 36 -18.37 6.45 9.29
N ASP A 37 -18.46 6.08 8.03
CA ASP A 37 -18.56 4.68 7.58
C ASP A 37 -17.22 3.93 7.66
N PHE A 38 -16.11 4.65 7.82
CA PHE A 38 -14.77 4.07 7.86
C PHE A 38 -14.11 4.15 9.23
N ASN A 39 -13.26 3.17 9.48
CA ASN A 39 -12.31 3.17 10.59
C ASN A 39 -10.91 3.09 9.98
N VAL A 40 -10.19 4.20 10.01
CA VAL A 40 -8.92 4.36 9.29
C VAL A 40 -7.76 4.28 10.27
N SER A 41 -6.73 3.53 9.90
CA SER A 41 -5.50 3.41 10.67
C SER A 41 -4.28 3.54 9.77
N ILE A 42 -3.23 4.19 10.27
CA ILE A 42 -1.91 4.18 9.65
C ILE A 42 -1.02 3.23 10.45
N VAL A 43 -0.35 2.34 9.76
CA VAL A 43 0.69 1.49 10.32
C VAL A 43 2.02 1.90 9.70
N ALA A 44 2.87 2.54 10.50
CA ALA A 44 4.20 2.96 10.09
C ALA A 44 5.17 1.78 10.21
N ILE A 45 5.81 1.41 9.09
CA ILE A 45 6.76 0.31 9.05
C ILE A 45 8.16 0.82 8.65
N PRO A 46 9.24 0.18 9.14
CA PRO A 46 10.59 0.49 8.69
C PRO A 46 10.84 0.03 7.26
N ASN A 47 11.86 0.61 6.65
CA ASN A 47 12.44 0.09 5.42
C ASN A 47 13.40 -1.05 5.72
N LYS A 48 13.47 -2.01 4.80
CA LYS A 48 14.52 -3.02 4.81
C LYS A 48 15.84 -2.38 4.43
N LYS A 49 16.84 -2.55 5.29
CA LYS A 49 18.17 -2.01 5.07
C LYS A 49 18.90 -2.85 4.03
N GLU A 50 19.42 -2.20 3.00
CA GLU A 50 20.33 -2.84 2.06
C GLU A 50 21.69 -3.06 2.76
N LEU A 51 21.95 -4.28 3.20
CA LEU A 51 23.25 -4.66 3.70
C LEU A 51 24.11 -5.21 2.57
N PRO A 52 25.42 -4.88 2.50
CA PRO A 52 26.32 -5.59 1.64
C PRO A 52 26.24 -7.08 2.01
N ASP A 53 26.20 -7.93 0.98
CA ASP A 53 26.05 -9.38 1.13
C ASP A 53 27.17 -9.95 2.02
N LEU A 54 26.86 -10.13 3.29
CA LEU A 54 27.74 -10.73 4.28
C LEU A 54 27.57 -12.25 4.36
N GLY A 55 26.81 -12.83 3.42
CA GLY A 55 26.54 -14.28 3.40
C GLY A 55 25.66 -14.80 4.55
N LEU A 56 25.05 -13.91 5.29
CA LEU A 56 24.14 -14.21 6.39
C LEU A 56 22.77 -13.63 6.05
N ASN A 57 21.72 -14.42 6.26
CA ASN A 57 20.31 -13.99 6.11
C ASN A 57 19.93 -13.01 7.25
N HIS A 58 20.65 -11.91 7.40
CA HIS A 58 20.32 -10.85 8.34
C HIS A 58 19.48 -9.79 7.66
N GLU A 59 18.20 -9.79 7.98
CA GLU A 59 17.32 -8.68 7.65
C GLU A 59 17.44 -7.62 8.77
N GLU A 60 17.93 -6.45 8.42
CA GLU A 60 17.90 -5.28 9.28
C GLU A 60 16.89 -4.28 8.74
N TYR A 61 16.25 -3.55 9.66
CA TYR A 61 15.23 -2.57 9.36
C TYR A 61 15.55 -1.24 10.01
N GLU A 62 15.24 -0.13 9.33
CA GLU A 62 15.43 1.22 9.84
C GLU A 62 14.20 2.09 9.57
N SER A 63 13.85 2.97 10.53
CA SER A 63 12.63 3.76 10.49
C SER A 63 12.62 4.83 9.39
N GLU A 64 13.75 5.36 8.99
CA GLU A 64 13.85 6.55 8.11
C GLU A 64 12.86 7.68 8.49
N GLY A 65 12.48 7.79 9.76
CA GLY A 65 11.57 8.81 10.26
C GLY A 65 10.08 8.53 10.03
N ALA A 66 9.70 7.31 9.65
CA ALA A 66 8.31 6.97 9.39
C ALA A 66 7.42 7.15 10.63
N GLU A 67 7.83 6.62 11.77
CA GLU A 67 7.05 6.66 13.00
C GLU A 67 6.89 8.09 13.52
N GLU A 68 7.94 8.91 13.44
CA GLU A 68 7.90 10.33 13.83
C GLU A 68 6.99 11.14 12.92
N PHE A 69 7.06 10.90 11.60
CA PHE A 69 6.27 11.63 10.62
C PHE A 69 4.76 11.39 10.82
N TRP A 70 4.32 10.14 10.99
CA TRP A 70 2.90 9.83 11.16
C TRP A 70 2.43 9.84 12.63
N LYS A 71 3.28 10.22 13.57
CA LYS A 71 2.92 10.27 15.00
C LYS A 71 1.74 11.18 15.28
N GLU A 72 1.66 12.34 14.63
CA GLU A 72 0.54 13.27 14.77
C GLU A 72 -0.79 12.74 14.21
N TYR A 73 -0.72 11.77 13.31
CA TYR A 73 -1.89 11.03 12.80
C TYR A 73 -2.33 9.88 13.71
N GLY A 74 -1.64 9.66 14.84
CA GLY A 74 -1.92 8.54 15.73
C GLY A 74 -1.53 7.18 15.17
N CYS A 75 -0.44 7.10 14.39
CA CYS A 75 -0.02 5.86 13.75
C CYS A 75 0.33 4.76 14.75
N ILE A 76 0.16 3.52 14.30
CA ILE A 76 0.62 2.32 15.00
C ILE A 76 2.03 2.02 14.51
N ASN A 77 2.96 1.77 15.44
CA ASN A 77 4.29 1.29 15.06
C ASN A 77 4.18 -0.15 14.56
N GLY A 78 4.54 -0.36 13.30
CA GLY A 78 4.47 -1.66 12.64
C GLY A 78 5.59 -2.60 13.04
N TYR A 79 6.65 -2.10 13.71
CA TYR A 79 7.78 -2.89 14.16
C TYR A 79 8.27 -2.44 15.54
N ASP A 80 8.44 -3.40 16.44
CA ASP A 80 9.04 -3.21 17.76
C ASP A 80 10.53 -3.53 17.66
N TYR A 81 11.40 -2.50 17.67
CA TYR A 81 12.86 -2.65 17.52
C TYR A 81 13.52 -3.35 18.72
N GLU A 82 12.91 -3.26 19.91
CA GLU A 82 13.46 -3.91 21.11
C GLU A 82 13.20 -5.42 21.08
N LYS A 83 11.97 -5.81 20.75
CA LYS A 83 11.55 -7.21 20.67
C LYS A 83 11.85 -7.85 19.32
N ARG A 84 12.10 -7.04 18.28
CA ARG A 84 12.23 -7.45 16.88
C ARG A 84 10.98 -8.18 16.37
N GLU A 85 9.81 -7.65 16.71
CA GLU A 85 8.53 -8.22 16.37
C GLU A 85 7.72 -7.27 15.47
N TRP A 86 7.05 -7.84 14.48
CA TRP A 86 6.13 -7.12 13.62
C TRP A 86 4.74 -7.05 14.24
N PHE A 87 4.09 -5.91 14.07
CA PHE A 87 2.69 -5.76 14.41
C PHE A 87 1.83 -6.59 13.45
N ASP A 88 0.97 -7.45 13.98
CA ASP A 88 0.07 -8.26 13.16
C ASP A 88 -1.13 -7.42 12.69
N LEU A 89 -1.18 -7.11 11.37
CA LEU A 89 -2.26 -6.35 10.75
C LEU A 89 -3.64 -6.98 10.95
N LYS A 90 -3.72 -8.30 11.10
CA LYS A 90 -5.00 -9.01 11.33
C LYS A 90 -5.71 -8.55 12.59
N LYS A 91 -4.98 -8.03 13.59
CA LYS A 91 -5.58 -7.46 14.82
C LYS A 91 -6.48 -6.26 14.56
N LEU A 92 -6.28 -5.58 13.44
CA LEU A 92 -7.13 -4.45 13.01
C LEU A 92 -8.32 -4.91 12.15
N ASN A 93 -8.45 -6.21 11.89
CA ASN A 93 -9.50 -6.79 11.05
C ASN A 93 -9.75 -6.01 9.75
N PRO A 94 -8.71 -5.81 8.89
CA PRO A 94 -8.79 -4.94 7.73
C PRO A 94 -9.73 -5.48 6.65
N ASP A 95 -10.53 -4.59 6.08
CA ASP A 95 -11.26 -4.85 4.84
C ASP A 95 -10.42 -4.43 3.62
N TYR A 96 -9.70 -3.31 3.76
CA TYR A 96 -8.83 -2.76 2.73
C TYR A 96 -7.47 -2.36 3.29
N VAL A 97 -6.42 -2.62 2.51
CA VAL A 97 -5.06 -2.20 2.83
C VAL A 97 -4.48 -1.41 1.65
N PHE A 98 -4.02 -0.20 1.93
CA PHE A 98 -3.27 0.62 0.99
C PHE A 98 -1.78 0.49 1.26
N PHE A 99 -1.00 0.13 0.23
CA PHE A 99 0.46 0.18 0.29
C PHE A 99 0.97 1.42 -0.44
N GLN A 100 1.96 2.10 0.16
CA GLN A 100 2.60 3.26 -0.47
C GLN A 100 3.38 2.91 -1.74
N GLN A 101 3.95 1.72 -1.78
CA GLN A 101 4.78 1.24 -2.90
C GLN A 101 4.46 -0.21 -3.23
N PRO A 102 4.67 -0.64 -4.50
CA PRO A 102 4.31 -2.00 -4.93
C PRO A 102 5.42 -3.04 -4.69
N TYR A 103 6.50 -2.69 -3.96
CA TYR A 103 7.69 -3.53 -3.88
C TYR A 103 7.65 -4.47 -2.66
N ASN A 104 7.39 -5.76 -2.90
CA ASN A 104 7.43 -6.78 -1.86
C ASN A 104 8.83 -7.01 -1.26
N ILE A 105 9.88 -6.72 -2.04
CA ILE A 105 11.27 -6.88 -1.59
C ILE A 105 11.62 -5.96 -0.40
N THR A 106 10.94 -4.83 -0.25
CA THR A 106 11.18 -3.86 0.82
C THR A 106 10.45 -4.20 2.12
N ARG A 107 9.61 -5.24 2.14
CA ARG A 107 8.76 -5.62 3.26
C ARG A 107 9.20 -6.94 3.88
N CYS A 108 8.91 -7.11 5.17
CA CYS A 108 8.97 -8.42 5.81
C CYS A 108 7.92 -9.37 5.23
N GLU A 109 8.06 -10.65 5.51
CA GLU A 109 7.18 -11.70 4.95
C GLU A 109 5.71 -11.46 5.28
N GLU A 110 5.40 -11.04 6.50
CA GLU A 110 4.03 -10.82 6.99
C GLU A 110 3.30 -9.69 6.26
N TYR A 111 4.06 -8.70 5.75
CA TYR A 111 3.55 -7.53 5.04
C TYR A 111 3.63 -7.64 3.51
N LYS A 112 4.10 -8.76 2.98
CA LYS A 112 4.08 -8.98 1.53
C LYS A 112 2.66 -9.10 1.00
N SER A 113 2.43 -8.63 -0.21
CA SER A 113 1.09 -8.54 -0.79
C SER A 113 0.35 -9.88 -0.79
N TRP A 114 1.02 -10.98 -1.12
CA TRP A 114 0.41 -12.31 -1.15
C TRP A 114 -0.06 -12.82 0.23
N ASN A 115 0.56 -12.38 1.31
CA ASN A 115 0.10 -12.71 2.66
C ASN A 115 -1.08 -11.83 3.09
N VAL A 116 -1.02 -10.54 2.76
CA VAL A 116 -2.11 -9.58 3.07
C VAL A 116 -3.37 -9.88 2.25
N ALA A 117 -3.23 -10.24 0.99
CA ALA A 117 -4.35 -10.59 0.10
C ALA A 117 -5.21 -11.77 0.59
N GLN A 118 -4.68 -12.59 1.51
CA GLN A 118 -5.43 -13.71 2.09
C GLN A 118 -6.57 -13.27 3.02
N TYR A 119 -6.51 -12.05 3.56
CA TYR A 119 -7.48 -11.59 4.56
C TYR A 119 -8.01 -10.17 4.32
N ALA A 120 -7.43 -9.40 3.40
CA ALA A 120 -7.85 -8.05 3.07
C ALA A 120 -7.76 -7.79 1.56
N LYS A 121 -8.53 -6.82 1.07
CA LYS A 121 -8.40 -6.33 -0.30
C LYS A 121 -7.29 -5.30 -0.37
N ILE A 122 -6.36 -5.48 -1.30
CA ILE A 122 -5.26 -4.53 -1.48
C ILE A 122 -5.66 -3.47 -2.50
N CYS A 123 -5.46 -2.21 -2.12
CA CYS A 123 -5.65 -1.03 -2.94
C CYS A 123 -4.29 -0.41 -3.28
N TYR A 124 -4.09 -0.03 -4.53
CA TYR A 124 -2.87 0.62 -4.95
C TYR A 124 -3.15 1.92 -5.69
N VAL A 125 -2.57 3.01 -5.17
CA VAL A 125 -2.50 4.32 -5.80
C VAL A 125 -1.03 4.55 -6.14
N PRO A 126 -0.65 4.74 -7.41
CA PRO A 126 0.74 4.99 -7.78
C PRO A 126 1.33 6.19 -7.03
N TYR A 127 2.51 6.01 -6.45
CA TYR A 127 3.17 7.06 -5.67
C TYR A 127 3.93 8.08 -6.54
N ALA A 128 4.14 7.76 -7.81
CA ALA A 128 4.79 8.61 -8.79
C ALA A 128 3.91 8.76 -10.02
N TYR A 129 4.08 9.88 -10.72
CA TYR A 129 3.47 10.06 -12.02
C TYR A 129 4.24 9.20 -13.03
N ASP A 130 3.61 8.15 -13.51
CA ASP A 130 4.21 7.29 -14.55
C ASP A 130 4.17 8.03 -15.89
N PHE A 131 5.16 8.91 -16.09
CA PHE A 131 5.44 9.45 -17.42
C PHE A 131 6.02 8.34 -18.28
N ILE A 132 4.99 7.64 -18.94
CA ILE A 132 5.08 7.08 -20.08
C ILE A 132 6.09 6.48 -20.94
N GLY A 133 6.01 5.40 -21.25
CA GLY A 133 6.64 4.64 -22.31
C GLY A 133 6.36 3.18 -22.06
N ASN A 134 6.04 2.46 -23.11
CA ASN A 134 5.85 1.02 -23.06
C ASN A 134 7.06 0.36 -22.34
N GLY A 135 6.81 -0.23 -21.18
CA GLY A 135 7.83 -0.92 -20.38
C GLY A 135 8.06 -0.34 -18.98
N VAL A 136 7.92 0.96 -18.79
CA VAL A 136 8.19 1.60 -17.48
C VAL A 136 7.18 1.12 -16.42
N LEU A 137 5.91 0.95 -16.78
CA LEU A 137 4.89 0.49 -15.83
C LEU A 137 5.15 -0.93 -15.34
N GLU A 138 5.67 -1.83 -16.19
CA GLU A 138 6.04 -3.19 -15.79
C GLU A 138 7.24 -3.20 -14.82
N GLU A 139 8.14 -2.23 -14.95
CA GLU A 139 9.30 -2.06 -14.05
C GLU A 139 8.89 -1.43 -12.72
N THR A 140 7.95 -0.48 -12.76
CA THR A 140 7.50 0.27 -11.57
C THR A 140 6.43 -0.45 -10.76
N THR A 141 5.67 -1.38 -11.36
CA THR A 141 4.69 -2.20 -10.65
C THR A 141 4.94 -3.68 -10.92
N PRO A 142 5.70 -4.36 -10.04
CA PRO A 142 6.08 -5.76 -10.22
C PRO A 142 4.87 -6.70 -10.37
N LYS A 143 5.02 -7.72 -11.22
CA LYS A 143 3.96 -8.70 -11.50
C LYS A 143 3.46 -9.41 -10.25
N ASP A 144 4.34 -9.78 -9.34
CA ASP A 144 3.98 -10.44 -8.07
C ASP A 144 3.01 -9.59 -7.26
N PHE A 145 3.24 -8.26 -7.20
CA PHE A 145 2.32 -7.34 -6.55
C PHE A 145 1.01 -7.19 -7.33
N MET A 146 1.06 -7.09 -8.66
CA MET A 146 -0.15 -6.96 -9.49
C MET A 146 -1.09 -8.16 -9.37
N CYS A 147 -0.57 -9.36 -9.10
CA CYS A 147 -1.39 -10.56 -8.89
C CYS A 147 -2.23 -10.52 -7.62
N ASP A 148 -1.84 -9.73 -6.63
CA ASP A 148 -2.42 -9.73 -5.28
C ASP A 148 -3.35 -8.55 -5.01
N ILE A 149 -3.30 -7.50 -5.85
CA ILE A 149 -4.13 -6.31 -5.65
C ILE A 149 -5.57 -6.54 -6.12
N SER A 150 -6.51 -5.89 -5.45
CA SER A 150 -7.93 -5.90 -5.82
C SER A 150 -8.32 -4.65 -6.62
N PHE A 151 -7.66 -3.51 -6.34
CA PHE A 151 -7.94 -2.23 -6.98
C PHE A 151 -6.64 -1.54 -7.38
N TYR A 152 -6.58 -1.10 -8.63
CA TYR A 152 -5.54 -0.20 -9.14
C TYR A 152 -6.19 1.12 -9.52
N PHE A 153 -5.82 2.20 -8.82
CA PHE A 153 -6.32 3.55 -9.10
C PHE A 153 -5.41 4.23 -10.12
N THR A 154 -5.96 4.60 -11.27
CA THR A 154 -5.19 5.19 -12.36
C THR A 154 -5.42 6.69 -12.44
N GLN A 155 -4.42 7.41 -12.94
CA GLN A 155 -4.43 8.86 -12.98
C GLN A 155 -5.30 9.42 -14.11
N ASN A 156 -5.37 8.70 -15.22
CA ASN A 156 -6.11 9.08 -16.41
C ASN A 156 -6.46 7.86 -17.27
N ASN A 157 -7.23 8.09 -18.35
CA ASN A 157 -7.67 7.01 -19.24
C ASN A 157 -6.53 6.33 -20.02
N ILE A 158 -5.42 7.04 -20.27
CA ILE A 158 -4.26 6.45 -20.97
C ILE A 158 -3.60 5.44 -20.06
N ASP A 159 -3.34 5.83 -18.82
CA ASP A 159 -2.75 4.95 -17.81
C ASP A 159 -3.67 3.74 -17.53
N ASP A 160 -4.98 3.95 -17.48
CA ASP A 160 -5.97 2.88 -17.31
C ASP A 160 -5.87 1.85 -18.45
N HIS A 161 -5.75 2.28 -19.69
CA HIS A 161 -5.57 1.37 -20.83
C HIS A 161 -4.25 0.60 -20.72
N MET A 162 -3.16 1.25 -20.35
CA MET A 162 -1.84 0.61 -20.20
C MET A 162 -1.88 -0.45 -19.09
N VAL A 163 -2.46 -0.13 -17.94
CA VAL A 163 -2.61 -1.09 -16.83
C VAL A 163 -3.44 -2.29 -17.26
N ARG A 164 -4.59 -2.08 -17.93
CA ARG A 164 -5.43 -3.18 -18.42
C ARG A 164 -4.72 -4.07 -19.43
N ASP A 165 -3.89 -3.51 -20.31
CA ASP A 165 -3.14 -4.28 -21.29
C ASP A 165 -2.06 -5.14 -20.61
N ILE A 166 -1.41 -4.63 -19.57
CA ILE A 166 -0.47 -5.40 -18.75
C ILE A 166 -1.19 -6.52 -17.98
N LEU A 167 -2.32 -6.21 -17.35
CA LEU A 167 -3.12 -7.23 -16.66
C LEU A 167 -3.52 -8.37 -17.61
N LYS A 168 -3.98 -8.05 -18.82
CA LYS A 168 -4.27 -9.06 -19.86
C LYS A 168 -3.04 -9.87 -20.26
N LYS A 169 -1.89 -9.19 -20.46
CA LYS A 169 -0.62 -9.85 -20.77
C LYS A 169 -0.21 -10.87 -19.71
N TYR A 170 -0.50 -10.55 -18.45
CA TYR A 170 -0.20 -11.42 -17.32
C TYR A 170 -1.30 -12.43 -16.97
N LEU A 171 -2.44 -12.39 -17.68
CA LEU A 171 -3.62 -13.21 -17.43
C LEU A 171 -4.19 -12.99 -16.03
N ILE A 172 -4.27 -11.72 -15.61
CA ILE A 172 -4.82 -11.29 -14.31
C ILE A 172 -6.19 -10.65 -14.57
N ASP A 173 -7.26 -11.29 -14.14
CA ASP A 173 -8.63 -10.87 -14.43
C ASP A 173 -9.35 -10.24 -13.23
N ASP A 174 -8.86 -10.42 -12.01
CA ASP A 174 -9.56 -10.05 -10.78
C ASP A 174 -9.26 -8.61 -10.31
N VAL A 175 -8.33 -7.90 -10.95
CA VAL A 175 -7.97 -6.52 -10.61
C VAL A 175 -8.94 -5.54 -11.25
N LYS A 176 -9.55 -4.68 -10.44
CA LYS A 176 -10.38 -3.56 -10.91
C LYS A 176 -9.54 -2.31 -11.05
N THR A 177 -9.53 -1.75 -12.25
CA THR A 177 -8.92 -0.44 -12.49
C THR A 177 -9.98 0.66 -12.37
N VAL A 178 -9.62 1.79 -11.74
CA VAL A 178 -10.52 2.94 -11.54
C VAL A 178 -9.75 4.22 -11.82
N VAL A 179 -10.26 5.02 -12.74
CA VAL A 179 -9.68 6.34 -13.05
C VAL A 179 -10.12 7.33 -11.97
N THR A 180 -9.19 7.84 -11.18
CA THR A 180 -9.47 8.78 -10.08
C THR A 180 -8.73 10.10 -10.16
N GLY A 181 -7.74 10.23 -11.04
CA GLY A 181 -6.78 11.32 -10.99
C GLY A 181 -5.55 10.97 -10.15
N PHE A 182 -4.74 11.97 -9.88
CA PHE A 182 -3.52 11.79 -9.09
C PHE A 182 -3.62 12.59 -7.79
N PRO A 183 -3.76 11.94 -6.63
CA PRO A 183 -4.04 12.59 -5.35
C PRO A 183 -3.05 13.70 -4.96
N ARG A 184 -1.81 13.61 -5.43
CA ARG A 184 -0.79 14.64 -5.20
C ARG A 184 -1.16 16.04 -5.72
N TYR A 185 -2.11 16.13 -6.65
CA TYR A 185 -2.58 17.41 -7.18
C TYR A 185 -3.83 17.95 -6.46
N ASP A 186 -4.32 17.23 -5.45
CA ASP A 186 -5.49 17.65 -4.67
C ASP A 186 -5.12 18.59 -3.51
N ASN A 187 -3.81 18.85 -3.30
CA ASN A 187 -3.27 19.70 -2.24
C ASN A 187 -2.90 21.09 -2.72
#